data_942f9fda596c5cbafee68018ec7ee35b
#
_entry.id   942f9fda596c5cbafee68018ec7ee35b
#
_cell.length_a   1.000
_cell.length_b   1.000
_cell.length_c   1.000
_cell.angle_alpha   90.00
_cell.angle_beta   90.00
_cell.angle_gamma   90.00
#
_symmetry.space_group_name_H-M   'P 1'
#
loop_
_entity.id
_entity.type
_entity.pdbx_description
1 polymer ?
#
loop_
_entity_poly.entity_id
_entity_poly.type
_entity_poly.pdbx_seq_one_letter_code
_entity_poly.pdbx_strand_id
1 'polypeptide(L)'
;MKKMMKFKLLGQFLSLAILISVFSTAMASKGPPVAKLCEVEGEVLYSRDGKKWMPVRRTKYLFPGYQVLTGAKSGSGKIINHSTGESQALGLDTLVKVTEGNISLVSGRLSEPEQELASLSQSLLNKFSRAQRYTTVRRSATADEQQLCDKVKVLTIRNVTLSPAHSDLVWSNACPEFSYHLIIDGGEPIAVTAEPETEMIRFGVSNMASGEHTYRVEVRNEGRTVYVPRAESKFTVMTAEQEKEVMEVLEQINDDIFLEANLLEENGLHVAAMDVYQDYFKENQEDNDMRPLLIQSYQNLKLTELRENEARLYNAALEDDD
;
A
#
# COMPACT_ATOMS: atom_id res chain seq x y z
N MET A 1 -52.03 71.04 -30.81
CA MET A 1 -51.19 71.14 -29.59
C MET A 1 -51.55 70.01 -28.63
N LYS A 2 -50.77 68.98 -28.54
CA LYS A 2 -50.64 68.07 -27.35
C LYS A 2 -49.48 67.08 -27.60
N LYS A 3 -48.40 67.25 -26.86
CA LYS A 3 -47.22 66.39 -26.85
C LYS A 3 -47.63 65.03 -26.33
N MET A 4 -47.41 63.99 -27.10
CA MET A 4 -47.42 62.60 -26.61
C MET A 4 -46.01 62.19 -26.21
N MET A 5 -45.90 62.00 -24.96
CA MET A 5 -44.67 61.45 -24.33
C MET A 5 -44.61 59.93 -24.57
N LYS A 6 -43.58 59.46 -25.29
CA LYS A 6 -43.34 58.05 -25.52
C LYS A 6 -42.60 57.47 -24.30
N PHE A 7 -43.25 56.61 -23.52
CA PHE A 7 -42.62 55.79 -22.51
C PHE A 7 -41.82 54.65 -23.18
N LYS A 8 -40.52 54.63 -23.05
CA LYS A 8 -39.68 53.51 -23.38
C LYS A 8 -39.69 52.55 -22.20
N LEU A 9 -40.33 51.40 -22.34
CA LEU A 9 -40.17 50.28 -21.45
C LEU A 9 -38.78 49.68 -21.68
N LEU A 10 -37.90 49.87 -20.71
CA LEU A 10 -36.59 49.23 -20.66
C LEU A 10 -36.78 47.85 -19.99
N GLY A 11 -36.84 46.80 -20.80
CA GLY A 11 -36.88 45.43 -20.31
C GLY A 11 -35.52 45.06 -19.72
N GLN A 12 -35.43 44.96 -18.41
CA GLN A 12 -34.31 44.38 -17.75
C GLN A 12 -34.39 42.85 -17.88
N PHE A 13 -33.58 42.29 -18.77
CA PHE A 13 -33.26 40.86 -18.76
C PHE A 13 -32.36 40.58 -17.55
N LEU A 14 -32.97 40.07 -16.50
CA LEU A 14 -32.25 39.51 -15.34
C LEU A 14 -31.67 38.16 -15.77
N SER A 15 -30.44 38.18 -16.25
CA SER A 15 -29.68 36.96 -16.50
C SER A 15 -29.32 36.30 -15.17
N LEU A 16 -30.15 35.33 -14.78
CA LEU A 16 -29.86 34.44 -13.67
C LEU A 16 -28.70 33.49 -14.09
N ALA A 17 -27.48 33.94 -13.87
CA ALA A 17 -26.31 33.08 -13.97
C ALA A 17 -26.35 32.05 -12.81
N ILE A 18 -26.88 30.87 -13.10
CA ILE A 18 -26.75 29.72 -12.21
C ILE A 18 -25.27 29.35 -12.21
N LEU A 19 -24.55 29.80 -11.19
CA LEU A 19 -23.23 29.29 -10.84
C LEU A 19 -23.42 27.83 -10.36
N ILE A 20 -23.30 26.89 -11.28
CA ILE A 20 -23.12 25.49 -10.94
C ILE A 20 -21.68 25.42 -10.38
N SER A 21 -21.56 25.63 -9.09
CA SER A 21 -20.36 25.24 -8.35
C SER A 21 -20.29 23.71 -8.42
N VAL A 22 -19.51 23.22 -9.38
CA VAL A 22 -19.02 21.84 -9.37
C VAL A 22 -18.17 21.74 -8.11
N PHE A 23 -18.78 21.31 -7.00
CA PHE A 23 -18.05 20.80 -5.87
C PHE A 23 -17.34 19.54 -6.39
N SER A 24 -16.11 19.73 -6.87
CA SER A 24 -15.17 18.63 -6.88
C SER A 24 -14.99 18.25 -5.41
N THR A 25 -15.69 17.22 -4.97
CA THR A 25 -15.34 16.53 -3.75
C THR A 25 -13.93 15.98 -3.99
N ALA A 26 -12.95 16.77 -3.58
CA ALA A 26 -11.60 16.22 -3.44
C ALA A 26 -11.78 15.08 -2.46
N MET A 27 -11.67 13.84 -2.94
CA MET A 27 -11.60 12.65 -2.10
C MET A 27 -10.55 12.96 -1.05
N ALA A 28 -10.97 13.20 0.18
CA ALA A 28 -10.06 13.50 1.27
C ALA A 28 -9.30 12.19 1.52
N SER A 29 -8.04 12.16 1.10
CA SER A 29 -7.12 11.08 1.46
C SER A 29 -7.17 10.94 2.98
N LYS A 30 -7.53 9.75 3.48
CA LYS A 30 -7.50 9.46 4.91
C LYS A 30 -6.08 9.73 5.40
N GLY A 31 -5.94 10.52 6.46
CA GLY A 31 -4.64 10.72 7.12
C GLY A 31 -4.04 9.39 7.61
N PRO A 32 -2.87 9.41 8.23
CA PRO A 32 -2.31 8.20 8.83
C PRO A 32 -3.22 7.65 9.94
N PRO A 33 -3.16 6.34 10.24
CA PRO A 33 -3.91 5.77 11.34
C PRO A 33 -3.50 6.41 12.67
N VAL A 34 -4.48 6.67 13.53
CA VAL A 34 -4.29 7.31 14.84
C VAL A 34 -3.99 6.29 15.92
N ALA A 35 -4.48 5.08 15.77
CA ALA A 35 -4.29 4.02 16.75
C ALA A 35 -4.08 2.66 16.10
N LYS A 36 -3.60 1.71 16.89
CA LYS A 36 -3.47 0.30 16.57
C LYS A 36 -4.19 -0.52 17.61
N LEU A 37 -5.01 -1.47 17.19
CA LEU A 37 -5.61 -2.50 18.02
C LEU A 37 -4.85 -3.81 17.81
N CYS A 38 -4.34 -4.40 18.86
CA CYS A 38 -3.56 -5.64 18.84
C CYS A 38 -3.93 -6.53 20.05
N GLU A 39 -3.29 -7.71 20.16
CA GLU A 39 -3.54 -8.67 21.25
C GLU A 39 -5.03 -8.98 21.40
N VAL A 40 -5.71 -9.18 20.26
CA VAL A 40 -7.16 -9.36 20.21
C VAL A 40 -7.52 -10.79 20.54
N GLU A 41 -8.38 -10.98 21.53
CA GLU A 41 -8.92 -12.27 21.94
C GLU A 41 -10.46 -12.22 22.07
N GLY A 42 -11.12 -13.31 21.71
CA GLY A 42 -12.57 -13.43 21.82
C GLY A 42 -13.32 -12.55 20.82
N GLU A 43 -14.46 -12.00 21.23
CA GLU A 43 -15.33 -11.21 20.36
C GLU A 43 -14.92 -9.74 20.39
N VAL A 44 -14.25 -9.29 19.34
CA VAL A 44 -13.90 -7.88 19.15
C VAL A 44 -14.32 -7.45 17.76
N LEU A 45 -15.07 -6.38 17.67
CA LEU A 45 -15.61 -5.82 16.46
C LEU A 45 -15.08 -4.41 16.24
N TYR A 46 -14.95 -4.02 14.98
CA TYR A 46 -14.69 -2.62 14.61
C TYR A 46 -15.73 -2.14 13.60
N SER A 47 -15.93 -0.84 13.55
CA SER A 47 -16.79 -0.19 12.57
C SER A 47 -16.12 1.09 12.07
N ARG A 48 -16.28 1.37 10.77
CA ARG A 48 -15.79 2.60 10.15
C ARG A 48 -16.74 3.78 10.35
N ASP A 49 -18.03 3.48 10.43
CA ASP A 49 -19.13 4.45 10.41
C ASP A 49 -20.08 4.35 11.63
N GLY A 50 -19.84 3.37 12.50
CA GLY A 50 -20.72 3.05 13.64
C GLY A 50 -21.97 2.24 13.27
N LYS A 51 -22.16 1.87 11.99
CA LYS A 51 -23.34 1.13 11.52
C LYS A 51 -23.02 -0.31 11.15
N LYS A 52 -21.97 -0.52 10.32
CA LYS A 52 -21.53 -1.85 9.91
C LYS A 52 -20.37 -2.30 10.80
N TRP A 53 -20.57 -3.41 11.48
CA TRP A 53 -19.58 -3.99 12.38
C TRP A 53 -18.91 -5.22 11.76
N MET A 54 -17.59 -5.28 11.85
CA MET A 54 -16.76 -6.34 11.30
C MET A 54 -15.86 -6.93 12.39
N PRO A 55 -15.61 -8.25 12.38
CA PRO A 55 -14.76 -8.88 13.38
C PRO A 55 -13.30 -8.47 13.19
N VAL A 56 -12.60 -8.22 14.29
CA VAL A 56 -11.15 -8.06 14.32
C VAL A 56 -10.52 -9.42 14.62
N ARG A 57 -9.67 -9.90 13.74
CA ARG A 57 -9.01 -11.22 13.87
C ARG A 57 -7.52 -11.13 14.14
N ARG A 58 -6.92 -10.00 13.81
CA ARG A 58 -5.48 -9.70 13.92
C ARG A 58 -5.28 -8.23 14.29
N THR A 59 -4.05 -7.78 14.32
CA THR A 59 -3.75 -6.34 14.45
C THR A 59 -4.53 -5.52 13.43
N LYS A 60 -5.21 -4.46 13.91
CA LYS A 60 -5.99 -3.53 13.08
C LYS A 60 -5.55 -2.09 13.30
N TYR A 61 -5.22 -1.40 12.22
CA TYR A 61 -4.95 0.03 12.24
C TYR A 61 -6.27 0.81 12.17
N LEU A 62 -6.41 1.79 13.05
CA LEU A 62 -7.65 2.52 13.28
C LEU A 62 -7.49 3.98 12.87
N PHE A 63 -8.44 4.45 12.09
CA PHE A 63 -8.47 5.81 11.53
C PHE A 63 -9.49 6.67 12.29
N PRO A 64 -9.42 8.02 12.14
CA PRO A 64 -10.44 8.89 12.73
C PRO A 64 -11.86 8.48 12.30
N GLY A 65 -12.77 8.46 13.25
CA GLY A 65 -14.17 8.01 13.05
C GLY A 65 -14.43 6.55 13.38
N TYR A 66 -13.40 5.70 13.41
CA TYR A 66 -13.57 4.28 13.72
C TYR A 66 -14.00 4.05 15.16
N GLN A 67 -14.72 2.95 15.34
CA GLN A 67 -15.18 2.49 16.63
C GLN A 67 -14.75 1.04 16.84
N VAL A 68 -14.47 0.68 18.09
CA VAL A 68 -14.14 -0.69 18.51
C VAL A 68 -15.06 -1.08 19.64
N LEU A 69 -15.64 -2.26 19.54
CA LEU A 69 -16.54 -2.85 20.54
C LEU A 69 -16.04 -4.23 20.95
N THR A 70 -15.86 -4.45 22.24
CA THR A 70 -15.60 -5.78 22.81
C THR A 70 -16.88 -6.45 23.24
N GLY A 71 -16.95 -7.77 23.10
CA GLY A 71 -18.13 -8.55 23.49
C GLY A 71 -18.38 -8.54 24.98
N ALA A 72 -19.66 -8.66 25.37
CA ALA A 72 -20.07 -8.63 26.77
C ALA A 72 -19.70 -9.90 27.57
N LYS A 73 -19.48 -11.02 26.90
CA LYS A 73 -19.13 -12.31 27.53
C LYS A 73 -17.68 -12.70 27.30
N SER A 74 -17.12 -12.30 26.18
CA SER A 74 -15.72 -12.55 25.80
C SER A 74 -15.28 -11.43 24.89
N GLY A 75 -14.06 -11.00 25.02
CA GLY A 75 -13.48 -9.98 24.16
C GLY A 75 -12.50 -9.13 24.94
N SER A 76 -11.27 -9.14 24.48
CA SER A 76 -10.22 -8.29 25.00
C SER A 76 -9.32 -7.83 23.84
N GLY A 77 -8.55 -6.80 24.08
CA GLY A 77 -7.56 -6.29 23.15
C GLY A 77 -6.80 -5.15 23.77
N LYS A 78 -5.74 -4.77 23.15
CA LYS A 78 -4.89 -3.66 23.53
C LYS A 78 -4.95 -2.59 22.44
N ILE A 79 -5.31 -1.38 22.82
CA ILE A 79 -5.35 -0.25 21.91
C ILE A 79 -4.16 0.68 22.20
N ILE A 80 -3.39 1.00 21.17
CA ILE A 80 -2.20 1.84 21.25
C ILE A 80 -2.48 3.13 20.49
N ASN A 81 -2.36 4.27 21.18
CA ASN A 81 -2.50 5.59 20.57
C ASN A 81 -1.14 6.01 19.98
N HIS A 82 -1.08 6.22 18.67
CA HIS A 82 0.15 6.61 17.98
C HIS A 82 0.59 8.05 18.28
N SER A 83 -0.33 8.92 18.70
CA SER A 83 -0.01 10.32 19.00
C SER A 83 0.65 10.48 20.37
N THR A 84 0.24 9.68 21.38
CA THR A 84 0.78 9.73 22.74
C THR A 84 1.79 8.64 23.03
N GLY A 85 1.79 7.54 22.27
CA GLY A 85 2.56 6.34 22.54
C GLY A 85 2.00 5.52 23.72
N GLU A 86 0.79 5.82 24.17
CA GLU A 86 0.15 5.13 25.28
C GLU A 86 -0.68 3.94 24.80
N SER A 87 -0.65 2.87 25.56
CA SER A 87 -1.51 1.71 25.37
C SER A 87 -2.50 1.55 26.51
N GLN A 88 -3.64 0.99 26.21
CA GLN A 88 -4.69 0.66 27.17
C GLN A 88 -5.35 -0.67 26.81
N ALA A 89 -5.59 -1.52 27.80
CA ALA A 89 -6.36 -2.74 27.61
C ALA A 89 -7.86 -2.43 27.58
N LEU A 90 -8.57 -3.05 26.64
CA LEU A 90 -10.03 -3.00 26.52
C LEU A 90 -10.66 -4.07 27.42
N GLY A 91 -11.53 -3.65 28.32
CA GLY A 91 -12.35 -4.57 29.14
C GLY A 91 -13.51 -5.17 28.34
N LEU A 92 -14.31 -6.02 28.97
CA LEU A 92 -15.56 -6.53 28.41
C LEU A 92 -16.59 -5.39 28.22
N ASP A 93 -17.45 -5.54 27.21
CA ASP A 93 -18.54 -4.60 26.89
C ASP A 93 -18.05 -3.15 26.76
N THR A 94 -16.88 -2.99 26.16
CA THR A 94 -16.21 -1.69 26.02
C THR A 94 -16.35 -1.17 24.60
N LEU A 95 -16.91 0.04 24.46
CA LEU A 95 -16.99 0.78 23.22
C LEU A 95 -16.07 1.99 23.28
N VAL A 96 -15.13 2.05 22.34
CA VAL A 96 -14.27 3.21 22.13
C VAL A 96 -14.49 3.82 20.75
N LYS A 97 -14.25 5.12 20.63
CA LYS A 97 -14.26 5.86 19.38
C LYS A 97 -12.90 6.52 19.14
N VAL A 98 -12.35 6.34 17.94
CA VAL A 98 -11.12 7.00 17.51
C VAL A 98 -11.45 8.38 16.92
N THR A 99 -10.76 9.40 17.38
CA THR A 99 -10.85 10.79 16.88
C THR A 99 -9.53 11.19 16.23
N GLU A 100 -9.40 12.40 15.72
CA GLU A 100 -8.20 12.87 14.98
C GLU A 100 -6.86 12.84 15.78
N GLY A 101 -6.86 12.60 17.04
CA GLY A 101 -5.62 12.53 17.84
C GLY A 101 -5.78 11.74 19.13
N ASN A 102 -6.97 11.16 19.36
CA ASN A 102 -7.26 10.53 20.65
C ASN A 102 -8.21 9.33 20.52
N ILE A 103 -8.25 8.54 21.58
CA ILE A 103 -9.16 7.42 21.78
C ILE A 103 -10.14 7.84 22.89
N SER A 104 -11.42 7.87 22.57
CA SER A 104 -12.47 8.28 23.50
C SER A 104 -13.27 7.06 23.96
N LEU A 105 -13.33 6.82 25.27
CA LEU A 105 -14.21 5.81 25.86
C LEU A 105 -15.66 6.28 25.76
N VAL A 106 -16.52 5.48 25.13
CA VAL A 106 -17.96 5.74 25.03
C VAL A 106 -18.70 4.98 26.11
N SER A 107 -18.38 3.70 26.34
CA SER A 107 -18.92 2.87 27.41
C SER A 107 -17.92 1.77 27.78
N GLY A 108 -18.10 1.15 28.93
CA GLY A 108 -17.25 0.06 29.43
C GLY A 108 -16.03 0.55 30.20
N ARG A 109 -14.88 -0.09 30.04
CA ARG A 109 -13.65 0.19 30.79
C ARG A 109 -12.40 0.09 29.93
N LEU A 110 -11.49 1.04 30.13
CA LEU A 110 -10.09 0.97 29.71
C LEU A 110 -9.19 0.79 30.94
N SER A 111 -8.06 0.13 30.78
CA SER A 111 -7.02 0.12 31.82
C SER A 111 -6.42 1.52 32.01
N GLU A 112 -5.63 1.70 33.06
CA GLU A 112 -4.71 2.84 33.15
C GLU A 112 -3.77 2.83 31.93
N PRO A 113 -3.42 4.01 31.37
CA PRO A 113 -2.50 4.11 30.24
C PRO A 113 -1.09 3.69 30.65
N GLU A 114 -0.43 2.92 29.76
CA GLU A 114 0.95 2.49 29.88
C GLU A 114 1.75 3.01 28.67
N GLN A 115 3.00 3.43 28.88
CA GLN A 115 3.86 3.88 27.78
C GLN A 115 4.43 2.71 27.00
N GLU A 116 4.28 2.74 25.69
CA GLU A 116 4.86 1.76 24.76
C GLU A 116 6.16 2.27 24.13
N LEU A 117 7.03 1.35 23.75
CA LEU A 117 8.24 1.67 22.99
C LEU A 117 7.87 2.01 21.54
N ALA A 118 7.73 3.30 21.25
CA ALA A 118 7.10 3.84 20.03
C ALA A 118 7.94 3.76 18.74
N SER A 119 9.17 3.21 18.73
CA SER A 119 10.14 3.44 17.64
C SER A 119 9.77 2.81 16.29
N LEU A 120 9.24 1.60 16.25
CA LEU A 120 8.93 0.90 14.99
C LEU A 120 7.67 1.45 14.30
N SER A 121 6.66 1.83 15.08
CA SER A 121 5.38 2.32 14.54
C SER A 121 5.51 3.67 13.80
N GLN A 122 6.40 4.56 14.23
CA GLN A 122 6.55 5.90 13.64
C GLN A 122 7.04 5.84 12.19
N SER A 123 7.94 4.94 11.87
CA SER A 123 8.44 4.72 10.51
C SER A 123 7.31 4.28 9.57
N LEU A 124 6.49 3.32 9.99
CA LEU A 124 5.33 2.85 9.24
C LEU A 124 4.30 3.98 9.00
N LEU A 125 4.01 4.81 10.00
CA LEU A 125 3.08 5.94 9.87
C LEU A 125 3.59 6.98 8.87
N ASN A 126 4.89 7.30 8.91
CA ASN A 126 5.53 8.19 7.96
C ASN A 126 5.49 7.62 6.54
N LYS A 127 5.67 6.31 6.40
CA LYS A 127 5.55 5.60 5.12
C LYS A 127 4.13 5.65 4.60
N PHE A 128 3.12 5.37 5.43
CA PHE A 128 1.72 5.42 5.05
C PHE A 128 1.33 6.79 4.48
N SER A 129 1.73 7.88 5.14
CA SER A 129 1.48 9.25 4.66
C SER A 129 2.09 9.52 3.28
N ARG A 130 3.20 8.87 2.94
CA ARG A 130 3.82 8.96 1.62
C ARG A 130 3.11 8.07 0.59
N ALA A 131 2.66 6.89 1.01
CA ALA A 131 2.00 5.90 0.16
C ALA A 131 0.71 6.44 -0.47
N GLN A 132 -0.04 7.25 0.23
CA GLN A 132 -1.26 7.91 -0.25
C GLN A 132 -1.06 8.66 -1.59
N ARG A 133 0.14 9.14 -1.90
CA ARG A 133 0.43 9.86 -3.16
C ARG A 133 0.39 8.94 -4.39
N TYR A 134 0.52 7.64 -4.21
CA TYR A 134 0.58 6.65 -5.31
C TYR A 134 -0.76 6.03 -5.64
N THR A 135 -1.80 6.33 -4.86
CA THR A 135 -3.17 5.83 -5.08
C THR A 135 -3.88 6.48 -6.26
N THR A 136 -3.38 7.62 -6.75
CA THR A 136 -3.96 8.31 -7.91
C THR A 136 -3.73 7.52 -9.19
N VAL A 137 -4.79 7.09 -9.83
CA VAL A 137 -4.76 6.48 -11.16
C VAL A 137 -4.84 7.58 -12.21
N ARG A 138 -3.86 7.65 -13.10
CA ARG A 138 -4.01 8.46 -14.31
C ARG A 138 -5.04 7.75 -15.20
N ARG A 139 -5.95 8.49 -15.80
CA ARG A 139 -6.76 8.01 -16.93
C ARG A 139 -5.80 7.83 -18.12
N SER A 140 -5.01 6.75 -18.11
CA SER A 140 -4.35 6.31 -19.32
C SER A 140 -5.40 5.59 -20.17
N ALA A 141 -5.45 5.96 -21.45
CA ALA A 141 -6.08 5.09 -22.41
C ALA A 141 -5.50 3.69 -22.20
N THR A 142 -6.34 2.68 -22.12
CA THR A 142 -5.91 1.28 -22.17
C THR A 142 -4.95 1.15 -23.34
N ALA A 143 -3.65 1.02 -23.05
CA ALA A 143 -2.69 0.72 -24.10
C ALA A 143 -3.09 -0.67 -24.62
N ASP A 144 -3.39 -0.76 -25.93
CA ASP A 144 -3.55 -2.06 -26.56
C ASP A 144 -2.32 -2.91 -26.24
N GLU A 145 -2.50 -4.17 -25.87
CA GLU A 145 -1.41 -5.10 -25.56
C GLU A 145 -0.35 -5.12 -26.68
N GLN A 146 -0.75 -4.94 -27.93
CA GLN A 146 0.14 -4.77 -29.05
C GLN A 146 1.06 -3.56 -28.96
N GLN A 147 0.60 -2.43 -28.36
CA GLN A 147 1.46 -1.25 -28.19
C GLN A 147 2.55 -1.46 -27.13
N LEU A 148 2.35 -2.35 -26.18
CA LEU A 148 3.37 -2.70 -25.17
C LEU A 148 4.55 -3.44 -25.80
N CYS A 149 4.29 -4.33 -26.76
CA CYS A 149 5.33 -5.07 -27.47
C CYS A 149 6.09 -4.22 -28.49
N ASP A 150 5.47 -3.19 -29.07
CA ASP A 150 6.11 -2.27 -30.02
C ASP A 150 7.20 -1.38 -29.36
N LYS A 151 7.07 -1.11 -28.07
CA LYS A 151 7.97 -0.23 -27.31
C LYS A 151 8.38 -0.86 -25.99
N VAL A 152 8.83 -2.10 -26.04
CA VAL A 152 9.25 -2.85 -24.86
C VAL A 152 10.24 -2.06 -24.03
N LYS A 153 9.92 -1.94 -22.75
CA LYS A 153 10.76 -1.32 -21.73
C LYS A 153 10.59 -2.05 -20.42
N VAL A 154 11.62 -2.73 -19.99
CA VAL A 154 11.67 -3.34 -18.66
C VAL A 154 12.29 -2.35 -17.67
N LEU A 155 11.60 -2.08 -16.60
CA LEU A 155 12.10 -1.29 -15.48
C LEU A 155 12.39 -2.23 -14.31
N THR A 156 13.59 -2.08 -13.77
CA THR A 156 14.01 -2.80 -12.56
C THR A 156 14.24 -1.83 -11.42
N ILE A 157 14.11 -2.30 -10.18
CA ILE A 157 14.53 -1.53 -9.01
C ILE A 157 16.04 -1.30 -9.07
N ARG A 158 16.48 -0.07 -8.74
CA ARG A 158 17.89 0.29 -8.87
C ARG A 158 18.78 -0.37 -7.82
N ASN A 159 18.27 -0.46 -6.60
CA ASN A 159 18.96 -1.09 -5.49
C ASN A 159 17.95 -1.94 -4.74
N VAL A 160 18.28 -3.19 -4.50
CA VAL A 160 17.48 -4.15 -3.73
C VAL A 160 18.44 -4.99 -2.89
N THR A 161 17.99 -5.39 -1.71
CA THR A 161 18.72 -6.33 -0.88
C THR A 161 18.08 -7.71 -1.03
N LEU A 162 18.91 -8.72 -1.12
CA LEU A 162 18.55 -10.13 -1.12
C LEU A 162 19.13 -10.80 0.10
N SER A 163 18.46 -11.84 0.58
CA SER A 163 19.02 -12.73 1.61
C SER A 163 18.84 -14.18 1.17
N PRO A 164 19.49 -15.15 1.82
CA PRO A 164 19.27 -16.57 1.55
C PRO A 164 17.80 -16.99 1.60
N ALA A 165 17.00 -16.42 2.52
CA ALA A 165 15.57 -16.69 2.62
C ALA A 165 14.73 -15.88 1.60
N HIS A 166 15.22 -14.73 1.15
CA HIS A 166 14.51 -13.79 0.26
C HIS A 166 15.41 -13.42 -0.92
N SER A 167 15.55 -14.34 -1.87
CA SER A 167 16.54 -14.25 -2.94
C SER A 167 15.99 -13.75 -4.29
N ASP A 168 14.74 -13.25 -4.33
CA ASP A 168 14.06 -12.98 -5.58
C ASP A 168 14.32 -11.58 -6.13
N LEU A 169 14.58 -11.52 -7.44
CA LEU A 169 14.47 -10.33 -8.26
C LEU A 169 13.14 -10.35 -9.01
N VAL A 170 12.52 -9.18 -9.19
CA VAL A 170 11.25 -9.05 -9.92
C VAL A 170 11.29 -7.93 -10.93
N TRP A 171 10.52 -8.08 -12.02
CA TRP A 171 10.27 -7.05 -13.03
C TRP A 171 8.96 -7.31 -13.76
N SER A 172 8.41 -6.29 -14.45
CA SER A 172 7.17 -6.42 -15.20
C SER A 172 7.34 -7.31 -16.44
N ASN A 173 6.34 -8.14 -16.73
CA ASN A 173 6.21 -8.87 -17.98
C ASN A 173 5.65 -7.92 -19.06
N ALA A 174 6.52 -7.08 -19.64
CA ALA A 174 6.11 -6.03 -20.54
C ALA A 174 5.65 -6.53 -21.92
N CYS A 175 6.05 -7.74 -22.33
CA CYS A 175 5.58 -8.38 -23.56
C CYS A 175 5.64 -9.91 -23.39
N PRO A 176 4.49 -10.58 -23.19
CA PRO A 176 4.42 -12.01 -22.91
C PRO A 176 5.01 -12.91 -24.02
N GLU A 177 5.04 -12.43 -25.27
CA GLU A 177 5.56 -13.18 -26.41
C GLU A 177 7.10 -13.18 -26.50
N PHE A 178 7.76 -12.30 -25.71
CA PHE A 178 9.21 -12.14 -25.77
C PHE A 178 9.92 -12.95 -24.68
N SER A 179 11.19 -13.23 -24.89
CA SER A 179 12.04 -13.89 -23.89
C SER A 179 12.87 -12.88 -23.11
N TYR A 180 13.04 -13.16 -21.81
CA TYR A 180 13.82 -12.33 -20.89
C TYR A 180 15.16 -13.00 -20.59
N HIS A 181 16.21 -12.20 -20.55
CA HIS A 181 17.55 -12.66 -20.25
C HIS A 181 18.15 -11.83 -19.14
N LEU A 182 18.40 -12.46 -18.00
CA LEU A 182 19.05 -11.83 -16.85
C LEU A 182 20.55 -11.97 -16.98
N ILE A 183 21.28 -10.86 -16.86
CA ILE A 183 22.74 -10.83 -16.82
C ILE A 183 23.13 -10.29 -15.45
N ILE A 184 23.96 -11.06 -14.70
CA ILE A 184 24.48 -10.69 -13.38
C ILE A 184 25.99 -10.50 -13.53
N ASP A 185 26.55 -9.41 -13.00
CA ASP A 185 27.98 -9.07 -12.99
C ASP A 185 28.67 -9.18 -14.37
N GLY A 186 27.94 -8.87 -15.42
CA GLY A 186 28.43 -8.98 -16.79
C GLY A 186 28.68 -10.42 -17.26
N GLY A 187 28.18 -11.42 -16.54
CA GLY A 187 28.30 -12.83 -16.90
C GLY A 187 27.43 -13.25 -18.08
N GLU A 188 27.30 -14.55 -18.28
CA GLU A 188 26.50 -15.12 -19.36
C GLU A 188 24.99 -14.85 -19.15
N PRO A 189 24.24 -14.58 -20.22
CA PRO A 189 22.80 -14.36 -20.15
C PRO A 189 22.05 -15.61 -19.66
N ILE A 190 21.29 -15.47 -18.60
CA ILE A 190 20.41 -16.51 -18.04
C ILE A 190 19.03 -16.32 -18.66
N ALA A 191 18.53 -17.30 -19.40
CA ALA A 191 17.19 -17.27 -19.94
C ALA A 191 16.16 -17.42 -18.81
N VAL A 192 15.20 -16.48 -18.74
CA VAL A 192 14.11 -16.51 -17.77
C VAL A 192 12.81 -16.72 -18.52
N THR A 193 12.12 -17.81 -18.17
CA THR A 193 10.83 -18.14 -18.75
C THR A 193 9.76 -17.30 -18.03
N ALA A 194 8.97 -16.58 -18.81
CA ALA A 194 7.78 -15.89 -18.32
C ALA A 194 6.54 -16.71 -18.72
N GLU A 195 5.62 -16.89 -17.80
CA GLU A 195 4.28 -17.40 -18.13
C GLU A 195 3.49 -16.25 -18.79
N PRO A 196 2.82 -16.48 -19.94
CA PRO A 196 2.19 -15.41 -20.71
C PRO A 196 1.17 -14.55 -19.92
N GLU A 197 0.47 -15.17 -18.96
CA GLU A 197 -0.61 -14.52 -18.21
C GLU A 197 -0.11 -13.79 -16.94
N THR A 198 1.19 -13.83 -16.64
CA THR A 198 1.72 -13.18 -15.44
C THR A 198 2.15 -11.74 -15.72
N GLU A 199 1.68 -10.80 -14.90
CA GLU A 199 2.08 -9.38 -14.98
C GLU A 199 3.51 -9.14 -14.45
N MET A 200 4.03 -10.06 -13.66
CA MET A 200 5.34 -9.97 -13.01
C MET A 200 6.16 -11.23 -13.23
N ILE A 201 7.40 -11.04 -13.63
CA ILE A 201 8.41 -12.09 -13.71
C ILE A 201 9.21 -12.11 -12.43
N ARG A 202 9.43 -13.30 -11.87
CA ARG A 202 10.20 -13.54 -10.65
C ARG A 202 11.36 -14.47 -10.96
N PHE A 203 12.54 -14.15 -10.43
CA PHE A 203 13.72 -14.98 -10.59
C PHE A 203 14.49 -15.10 -9.26
N GLY A 204 14.59 -16.31 -8.74
CA GLY A 204 15.38 -16.61 -7.55
C GLY A 204 16.88 -16.63 -7.86
N VAL A 205 17.63 -15.74 -7.24
CA VAL A 205 19.09 -15.69 -7.34
C VAL A 205 19.67 -16.66 -6.34
N SER A 206 20.51 -17.59 -6.79
CA SER A 206 21.13 -18.61 -5.93
C SER A 206 22.65 -18.60 -6.05
N ASN A 207 23.32 -19.08 -5.00
CA ASN A 207 24.77 -19.26 -4.98
C ASN A 207 25.61 -17.99 -5.22
N MET A 208 25.10 -16.82 -4.81
CA MET A 208 25.84 -15.58 -4.88
C MET A 208 26.60 -15.32 -3.56
N ALA A 209 27.78 -14.74 -3.68
CA ALA A 209 28.54 -14.28 -2.52
C ALA A 209 27.83 -13.09 -1.86
N SER A 210 28.04 -12.90 -0.55
CA SER A 210 27.58 -11.68 0.11
C SER A 210 28.30 -10.45 -0.44
N GLY A 211 27.57 -9.35 -0.58
CA GLY A 211 28.10 -8.09 -1.12
C GLY A 211 27.27 -7.50 -2.24
N GLU A 212 27.81 -6.48 -2.89
CA GLU A 212 27.15 -5.76 -3.99
C GLU A 212 27.39 -6.49 -5.34
N HIS A 213 26.30 -6.62 -6.11
CA HIS A 213 26.27 -7.18 -7.44
C HIS A 213 25.52 -6.25 -8.39
N THR A 214 25.80 -6.37 -9.68
CA THR A 214 25.05 -5.66 -10.72
C THR A 214 24.16 -6.62 -11.50
N TYR A 215 23.06 -6.11 -12.05
CA TYR A 215 22.22 -6.89 -12.94
C TYR A 215 21.52 -6.03 -13.99
N ARG A 216 21.18 -6.66 -15.11
CA ARG A 216 20.28 -6.09 -16.11
C ARG A 216 19.41 -7.17 -16.73
N VAL A 217 18.25 -6.77 -17.20
CA VAL A 217 17.31 -7.63 -17.92
C VAL A 217 17.25 -7.17 -19.37
N GLU A 218 17.67 -8.03 -20.28
CA GLU A 218 17.54 -7.85 -21.72
C GLU A 218 16.30 -8.57 -22.22
N VAL A 219 15.66 -8.01 -23.26
CA VAL A 219 14.49 -8.63 -23.89
C VAL A 219 14.85 -9.05 -25.30
N ARG A 220 14.45 -10.25 -25.69
CA ARG A 220 14.70 -10.82 -27.03
C ARG A 220 13.41 -11.28 -27.69
N ASN A 221 13.34 -11.05 -28.98
CA ASN A 221 12.31 -11.57 -29.85
C ASN A 221 12.96 -12.40 -30.97
N GLU A 222 12.55 -13.66 -31.14
CA GLU A 222 13.12 -14.57 -32.16
C GLU A 222 14.65 -14.60 -32.15
N GLY A 223 15.27 -14.59 -30.96
CA GLY A 223 16.71 -14.61 -30.79
C GLY A 223 17.44 -13.26 -31.01
N ARG A 224 16.71 -12.21 -31.38
CA ARG A 224 17.28 -10.86 -31.54
C ARG A 224 17.00 -10.02 -30.28
N THR A 225 18.02 -9.32 -29.79
CA THR A 225 17.84 -8.39 -28.65
C THR A 225 17.07 -7.17 -29.15
N VAL A 226 15.87 -6.95 -28.55
CA VAL A 226 14.97 -5.81 -28.86
C VAL A 226 15.04 -4.72 -27.79
N TYR A 227 15.50 -5.05 -26.59
CA TYR A 227 15.69 -4.08 -25.52
C TYR A 227 16.92 -4.41 -24.66
N VAL A 228 17.70 -3.37 -24.37
CA VAL A 228 18.78 -3.38 -23.38
C VAL A 228 18.64 -2.12 -22.52
N PRO A 229 18.64 -2.22 -21.18
CA PRO A 229 18.57 -1.05 -20.33
C PRO A 229 19.82 -0.18 -20.48
N ARG A 230 19.66 1.15 -20.35
CA ARG A 230 20.78 2.11 -20.47
C ARG A 230 21.78 2.02 -19.32
N ALA A 231 21.35 1.54 -18.16
CA ALA A 231 22.17 1.37 -16.98
C ALA A 231 21.79 0.07 -16.28
N GLU A 232 22.76 -0.52 -15.64
CA GLU A 232 22.53 -1.68 -14.78
C GLU A 232 21.91 -1.26 -13.46
N SER A 233 21.13 -2.16 -12.89
CA SER A 233 20.65 -2.08 -11.52
C SER A 233 21.59 -2.84 -10.60
N LYS A 234 21.44 -2.66 -9.30
CA LYS A 234 22.26 -3.31 -8.28
C LYS A 234 21.40 -4.10 -7.31
N PHE A 235 21.98 -5.17 -6.79
CA PHE A 235 21.47 -5.80 -5.59
C PHE A 235 22.63 -6.09 -4.62
N THR A 236 22.27 -6.17 -3.34
CA THR A 236 23.21 -6.54 -2.30
C THR A 236 22.76 -7.86 -1.67
N VAL A 237 23.62 -8.84 -1.57
CA VAL A 237 23.35 -10.08 -0.84
C VAL A 237 23.81 -9.90 0.60
N MET A 238 22.88 -10.05 1.54
CA MET A 238 23.17 -10.00 2.99
C MET A 238 24.15 -11.10 3.42
N THR A 239 24.94 -10.81 4.45
CA THR A 239 25.61 -11.87 5.19
C THR A 239 24.62 -12.65 6.04
N ALA A 240 24.99 -13.86 6.45
CA ALA A 240 24.15 -14.66 7.35
C ALA A 240 23.89 -13.97 8.70
N GLU A 241 24.86 -13.19 9.19
CA GLU A 241 24.72 -12.40 10.42
C GLU A 241 23.68 -11.28 10.26
N GLN A 242 23.73 -10.54 9.14
CA GLN A 242 22.75 -9.47 8.85
C GLN A 242 21.33 -10.05 8.70
N GLU A 243 21.18 -11.16 7.98
CA GLU A 243 19.89 -11.84 7.87
C GLU A 243 19.35 -12.25 9.24
N LYS A 244 20.22 -12.86 10.07
CA LYS A 244 19.85 -13.28 11.41
C LYS A 244 19.35 -12.11 12.27
N GLU A 245 20.04 -10.97 12.26
CA GLU A 245 19.63 -9.76 12.98
C GLU A 245 18.22 -9.29 12.55
N VAL A 246 17.92 -9.31 11.24
CA VAL A 246 16.59 -8.95 10.73
C VAL A 246 15.54 -9.96 11.20
N MET A 247 15.82 -11.25 11.11
CA MET A 247 14.89 -12.31 11.53
C MET A 247 14.60 -12.28 13.03
N GLU A 248 15.59 -11.99 13.88
CA GLU A 248 15.41 -11.85 15.33
C GLU A 248 14.48 -10.68 15.69
N VAL A 249 14.50 -9.59 14.93
CA VAL A 249 13.56 -8.47 15.12
C VAL A 249 12.16 -8.84 14.59
N LEU A 250 12.08 -9.54 13.45
CA LEU A 250 10.80 -10.00 12.89
C LEU A 250 10.05 -10.92 13.86
N GLU A 251 10.76 -11.81 14.55
CA GLU A 251 10.18 -12.71 15.58
C GLU A 251 9.52 -11.93 16.74
N GLN A 252 9.93 -10.68 16.99
CA GLN A 252 9.38 -9.84 18.06
C GLN A 252 8.14 -9.04 17.63
N ILE A 253 7.85 -8.98 16.33
CA ILE A 253 6.78 -8.11 15.78
C ILE A 253 5.38 -8.68 16.01
N ASN A 254 5.21 -9.94 16.39
CA ASN A 254 3.89 -10.53 16.72
C ASN A 254 2.74 -10.07 15.79
N ASP A 255 2.25 -10.91 14.89
CA ASP A 255 1.02 -10.74 14.09
C ASP A 255 0.77 -9.36 13.42
N ASP A 256 1.74 -8.44 13.46
CA ASP A 256 1.62 -7.13 12.80
C ASP A 256 2.31 -7.14 11.44
N ILE A 257 1.59 -7.64 10.44
CA ILE A 257 2.11 -7.81 9.08
C ILE A 257 2.57 -6.48 8.44
N PHE A 258 1.99 -5.35 8.84
CA PHE A 258 2.38 -4.04 8.31
C PHE A 258 3.71 -3.55 8.89
N LEU A 259 3.97 -3.85 10.16
CA LEU A 259 5.30 -3.63 10.76
C LEU A 259 6.33 -4.60 10.19
N GLU A 260 5.98 -5.87 10.01
CA GLU A 260 6.83 -6.87 9.37
C GLU A 260 7.28 -6.41 7.98
N ALA A 261 6.32 -6.10 7.10
CA ALA A 261 6.62 -5.61 5.76
C ALA A 261 7.41 -4.30 5.77
N ASN A 262 7.14 -3.39 6.73
CA ASN A 262 7.90 -2.16 6.87
C ASN A 262 9.35 -2.43 7.26
N LEU A 263 9.60 -3.33 8.19
CA LEU A 263 10.96 -3.72 8.61
C LEU A 263 11.74 -4.36 7.46
N LEU A 264 11.10 -5.26 6.69
CA LEU A 264 11.69 -5.86 5.50
C LEU A 264 12.11 -4.78 4.48
N GLU A 265 11.25 -3.80 4.20
CA GLU A 265 11.59 -2.69 3.28
C GLU A 265 12.71 -1.79 3.81
N GLU A 266 12.76 -1.51 5.11
CA GLU A 266 13.85 -0.73 5.73
C GLU A 266 15.21 -1.41 5.59
N ASN A 267 15.21 -2.73 5.51
CA ASN A 267 16.39 -3.54 5.24
C ASN A 267 16.63 -3.79 3.73
N GLY A 268 15.83 -3.16 2.86
CA GLY A 268 15.94 -3.29 1.41
C GLY A 268 15.36 -4.58 0.82
N LEU A 269 14.75 -5.44 1.64
CA LEU A 269 14.08 -6.69 1.24
C LEU A 269 12.70 -6.40 0.62
N HIS A 270 12.70 -5.57 -0.44
CA HIS A 270 11.47 -5.02 -1.02
C HIS A 270 10.53 -6.08 -1.62
N VAL A 271 11.09 -7.17 -2.16
CA VAL A 271 10.27 -8.25 -2.74
C VAL A 271 9.57 -9.03 -1.64
N ALA A 272 10.28 -9.37 -0.57
CA ALA A 272 9.70 -10.04 0.60
C ALA A 272 8.59 -9.19 1.25
N ALA A 273 8.80 -7.89 1.39
CA ALA A 273 7.79 -6.97 1.91
C ALA A 273 6.54 -6.91 1.01
N MET A 274 6.72 -6.92 -0.31
CA MET A 274 5.61 -7.00 -1.27
C MET A 274 4.81 -8.29 -1.06
N ASP A 275 5.48 -9.43 -0.89
CA ASP A 275 4.82 -10.72 -0.68
C ASP A 275 3.96 -10.71 0.58
N VAL A 276 4.48 -10.17 1.69
CA VAL A 276 3.71 -10.01 2.95
C VAL A 276 2.44 -9.19 2.72
N TYR A 277 2.51 -8.06 1.99
CA TYR A 277 1.32 -7.28 1.65
C TYR A 277 0.37 -8.02 0.72
N GLN A 278 0.88 -8.69 -0.32
CA GLN A 278 0.04 -9.45 -1.27
C GLN A 278 -0.75 -10.55 -0.55
N ASP A 279 -0.09 -11.34 0.30
CA ASP A 279 -0.73 -12.42 1.04
C ASP A 279 -1.80 -11.88 1.98
N TYR A 280 -1.53 -10.75 2.67
CA TYR A 280 -2.53 -10.12 3.50
C TYR A 280 -3.77 -9.70 2.71
N PHE A 281 -3.62 -8.95 1.62
CA PHE A 281 -4.77 -8.43 0.86
C PHE A 281 -5.47 -9.51 0.03
N LYS A 282 -4.83 -10.63 -0.27
CA LYS A 282 -5.46 -11.81 -0.86
C LYS A 282 -6.49 -12.43 0.09
N GLU A 283 -6.17 -12.46 1.38
CA GLU A 283 -7.04 -13.00 2.43
C GLU A 283 -8.04 -11.96 2.97
N ASN A 284 -7.73 -10.67 2.89
CA ASN A 284 -8.47 -9.57 3.49
C ASN A 284 -8.82 -8.49 2.45
N GLN A 285 -9.54 -8.89 1.40
CA GLN A 285 -9.86 -8.02 0.26
C GLN A 285 -10.70 -6.79 0.66
N GLU A 286 -11.51 -6.92 1.70
CA GLU A 286 -12.33 -5.84 2.26
C GLU A 286 -11.54 -4.84 3.12
N ASP A 287 -10.31 -5.17 3.54
CA ASP A 287 -9.48 -4.26 4.33
C ASP A 287 -8.72 -3.27 3.46
N ASN A 288 -9.45 -2.28 2.96
CA ASN A 288 -8.92 -1.32 2.00
C ASN A 288 -8.03 -0.23 2.62
N ASP A 289 -8.07 -0.05 3.95
CA ASP A 289 -7.49 1.12 4.61
C ASP A 289 -5.95 1.19 4.49
N MET A 290 -5.29 0.05 4.58
CA MET A 290 -3.82 -0.06 4.51
C MET A 290 -3.31 -0.41 3.10
N ARG A 291 -4.20 -0.60 2.11
CA ARG A 291 -3.85 -0.92 0.72
C ARG A 291 -2.88 0.07 0.04
N PRO A 292 -2.84 1.37 0.39
CA PRO A 292 -1.82 2.28 -0.13
C PRO A 292 -0.37 1.81 0.08
N LEU A 293 -0.09 0.98 1.10
CA LEU A 293 1.25 0.42 1.32
C LEU A 293 1.63 -0.61 0.25
N LEU A 294 0.71 -1.50 -0.15
CA LEU A 294 0.93 -2.43 -1.26
C LEU A 294 1.11 -1.66 -2.58
N ILE A 295 0.28 -0.64 -2.84
CA ILE A 295 0.40 0.21 -4.01
C ILE A 295 1.79 0.88 -4.06
N GLN A 296 2.29 1.38 -2.93
CA GLN A 296 3.63 1.94 -2.83
C GLN A 296 4.72 0.89 -3.05
N SER A 297 4.55 -0.32 -2.53
CA SER A 297 5.50 -1.42 -2.71
C SER A 297 5.67 -1.77 -4.20
N TYR A 298 4.58 -1.91 -4.95
CA TYR A 298 4.64 -2.07 -6.40
C TYR A 298 5.30 -0.88 -7.12
N GLN A 299 5.03 0.35 -6.68
CA GLN A 299 5.70 1.54 -7.21
C GLN A 299 7.22 1.50 -7.00
N ASN A 300 7.67 1.06 -5.82
CA ASN A 300 9.09 0.91 -5.49
C ASN A 300 9.75 -0.13 -6.40
N LEU A 301 9.09 -1.27 -6.61
CA LEU A 301 9.53 -2.38 -7.46
C LEU A 301 9.36 -2.12 -8.97
N LYS A 302 8.79 -0.97 -9.37
CA LYS A 302 8.53 -0.58 -10.77
C LYS A 302 7.48 -1.46 -11.49
N LEU A 303 6.61 -2.12 -10.73
CA LEU A 303 5.53 -2.98 -11.21
C LEU A 303 4.28 -2.11 -11.49
N THR A 304 4.31 -1.41 -12.62
CA THR A 304 3.34 -0.33 -12.90
C THR A 304 1.91 -0.86 -13.05
N GLU A 305 1.71 -1.98 -13.73
CA GLU A 305 0.38 -2.57 -13.96
C GLU A 305 -0.25 -3.05 -12.66
N LEU A 306 0.49 -3.83 -11.86
CA LEU A 306 0.05 -4.26 -10.53
C LEU A 306 -0.30 -3.07 -9.63
N ARG A 307 0.53 -2.00 -9.65
CA ARG A 307 0.26 -0.77 -8.92
C ARG A 307 -1.06 -0.13 -9.36
N GLU A 308 -1.31 -0.04 -10.67
CA GLU A 308 -2.52 0.59 -11.21
C GLU A 308 -3.76 -0.24 -10.94
N ASN A 309 -3.66 -1.57 -10.99
CA ASN A 309 -4.75 -2.48 -10.65
C ASN A 309 -5.16 -2.31 -9.19
N GLU A 310 -4.20 -2.33 -8.26
CA GLU A 310 -4.47 -2.11 -6.84
C GLU A 310 -4.99 -0.70 -6.53
N ALA A 311 -4.48 0.33 -7.22
CA ALA A 311 -4.99 1.68 -7.05
C ALA A 311 -6.44 1.84 -7.56
N ARG A 312 -6.84 1.11 -8.60
CA ARG A 312 -8.25 1.06 -9.04
C ARG A 312 -9.14 0.40 -8.01
N LEU A 313 -8.72 -0.74 -7.43
CA LEU A 313 -9.46 -1.42 -6.36
C LEU A 313 -9.61 -0.52 -5.13
N TYR A 314 -8.54 0.15 -4.73
CA TYR A 314 -8.55 1.10 -3.61
C TYR A 314 -9.57 2.22 -3.82
N ASN A 315 -9.56 2.86 -5.01
CA ASN A 315 -10.45 3.99 -5.29
C ASN A 315 -11.92 3.54 -5.43
N ALA A 316 -12.18 2.38 -6.06
CA ALA A 316 -13.55 1.85 -6.16
C ALA A 316 -14.16 1.59 -4.78
N ALA A 317 -13.39 1.02 -3.85
CA ALA A 317 -13.89 0.79 -2.49
C ALA A 317 -14.12 2.08 -1.69
N LEU A 318 -13.45 3.19 -2.02
CA LEU A 318 -13.74 4.51 -1.42
C LEU A 318 -15.06 5.10 -1.93
N GLU A 319 -15.40 4.86 -3.20
CA GLU A 319 -16.67 5.31 -3.79
C GLU A 319 -17.89 4.55 -3.22
N ASP A 320 -17.70 3.27 -2.84
CA ASP A 320 -18.76 2.45 -2.25
C ASP A 320 -19.02 2.77 -0.76
N ASP A 321 -18.06 3.38 -0.07
CA ASP A 321 -18.18 3.78 1.35
C ASP A 321 -18.85 5.17 1.54
N ASP A 322 -19.03 5.98 0.47
CA ASP A 322 -19.70 7.30 0.46
C ASP A 322 -21.20 7.17 0.14
#